data_8ab745683cd4cf2ec0e0e20f49b47845
#
_entry.id   8ab745683cd4cf2ec0e0e20f49b47845
#
_cell.length_a   1.000
_cell.length_b   1.000
_cell.length_c   1.000
_cell.angle_alpha   90.00
_cell.angle_beta   90.00
_cell.angle_gamma   90.00
#
_symmetry.space_group_name_H-M   'P 1'
#
loop_
_entity.id
_entity.type
_entity.pdbx_description
1 polymer ?
#
loop_
_entity_poly.entity_id
_entity_poly.type
_entity_poly.pdbx_seq_one_letter_code
_entity_poly.pdbx_strand_id
1 'polypeptide(L)'
;MRDRIKLRFWQDGGITLAKIAKAADVWYDKVTEYLSWLNSQIDADNAPLELLDLLAWQRDIDRLPGEDEELYRKRVKYALANAKDAGSKGGFERIWNRLGLGEIVQTERFDLENWDVIRLQIDEYVFGKYVGLFDTLLAQYGRTCRRYEWTSRAPVALGMRAYSFECHVENIIARLESDSKIAR
;
A
#
# COMPACT_ATOMS: atom_id res chain seq x y z
N MET A 1 -16.14 12.44 33.38
CA MET A 1 -14.94 13.25 33.66
C MET A 1 -14.39 12.80 35.00
N ARG A 2 -13.20 12.21 35.06
CA ARG A 2 -12.59 11.83 36.37
C ARG A 2 -11.75 13.00 36.84
N ASP A 3 -12.11 13.58 38.01
CA ASP A 3 -11.31 14.63 38.64
C ASP A 3 -9.90 14.07 38.92
N ARG A 4 -8.89 14.63 38.26
CA ARG A 4 -7.48 14.21 38.40
C ARG A 4 -6.92 14.74 39.71
N ILE A 5 -7.37 15.92 40.15
CA ILE A 5 -6.91 16.57 41.38
C ILE A 5 -7.95 16.30 42.46
N LYS A 6 -7.60 15.43 43.42
CA LYS A 6 -8.41 15.16 44.61
C LYS A 6 -7.89 16.01 45.75
N LEU A 7 -8.69 16.97 46.19
CA LEU A 7 -8.39 17.73 47.39
C LEU A 7 -8.51 16.82 48.63
N ARG A 8 -7.60 16.98 49.59
CA ARG A 8 -7.71 16.29 50.87
C ARG A 8 -8.85 16.90 51.67
N PHE A 9 -9.48 16.13 52.61
CA PHE A 9 -10.67 16.54 53.34
C PHE A 9 -10.54 17.89 54.07
N TRP A 10 -9.34 18.27 54.54
CA TRP A 10 -9.07 19.59 55.15
C TRP A 10 -8.93 20.74 54.15
N GLN A 11 -8.88 20.45 52.88
CA GLN A 11 -8.80 21.43 51.79
C GLN A 11 -10.17 21.59 51.10
N ASP A 12 -11.12 20.68 51.38
CA ASP A 12 -12.42 20.58 50.71
C ASP A 12 -13.44 21.67 51.11
N GLY A 13 -13.13 22.51 52.11
CA GLY A 13 -14.01 23.56 52.58
C GLY A 13 -13.91 24.93 51.87
N GLY A 14 -13.02 25.07 50.89
CA GLY A 14 -12.72 26.37 50.25
C GLY A 14 -13.20 26.48 48.81
N ILE A 15 -14.22 27.33 48.56
CA ILE A 15 -14.75 27.62 47.20
C ILE A 15 -13.63 28.02 46.25
N THR A 16 -12.61 28.74 46.70
CA THR A 16 -11.48 29.21 45.90
C THR A 16 -10.56 28.06 45.50
N LEU A 17 -10.27 27.12 46.39
CA LEU A 17 -9.44 25.95 46.11
C LEU A 17 -10.13 25.00 45.15
N ALA A 18 -11.42 24.80 45.30
CA ALA A 18 -12.21 24.00 44.38
C ALA A 18 -12.22 24.59 42.95
N LYS A 19 -12.31 25.92 42.82
CA LYS A 19 -12.19 26.61 41.54
C LYS A 19 -10.80 26.46 40.91
N ILE A 20 -9.74 26.54 41.69
CA ILE A 20 -8.36 26.37 41.25
C ILE A 20 -8.14 24.90 40.77
N ALA A 21 -8.61 23.93 41.54
CA ALA A 21 -8.52 22.53 41.19
C ALA A 21 -9.24 22.25 39.85
N LYS A 22 -10.44 22.78 39.67
CA LYS A 22 -11.19 22.64 38.41
C LYS A 22 -10.48 23.33 37.23
N ALA A 23 -9.91 24.51 37.45
CA ALA A 23 -9.14 25.21 36.42
C ALA A 23 -7.87 24.41 36.03
N ALA A 24 -7.20 23.81 37.01
CA ALA A 24 -6.05 22.94 36.76
C ALA A 24 -6.44 21.67 35.99
N ASP A 25 -7.56 21.04 36.32
CA ASP A 25 -8.08 19.88 35.56
C ASP A 25 -8.34 20.23 34.09
N VAL A 26 -8.98 21.38 33.84
CA VAL A 26 -9.21 21.85 32.45
C VAL A 26 -7.89 22.13 31.72
N TRP A 27 -6.90 22.69 32.44
CA TRP A 27 -5.59 22.91 31.83
C TRP A 27 -4.86 21.60 31.53
N TYR A 28 -4.89 20.61 32.41
CA TYR A 28 -4.32 19.29 32.17
C TYR A 28 -5.01 18.56 31.00
N ASP A 29 -6.31 18.71 30.86
CA ASP A 29 -7.03 18.14 29.73
C ASP A 29 -6.55 18.73 28.40
N LYS A 30 -6.38 20.07 28.34
CA LYS A 30 -5.82 20.74 27.14
C LYS A 30 -4.39 20.29 26.85
N VAL A 31 -3.53 20.20 27.84
CA VAL A 31 -2.14 19.73 27.67
C VAL A 31 -2.14 18.29 27.14
N THR A 32 -3.00 17.44 27.66
CA THR A 32 -3.12 16.05 27.19
C THR A 32 -3.61 15.97 25.73
N GLU A 33 -4.56 16.84 25.37
CA GLU A 33 -5.04 16.96 23.98
C GLU A 33 -3.92 17.41 23.05
N TYR A 34 -3.14 18.43 23.41
CA TYR A 34 -1.98 18.87 22.64
C TYR A 34 -0.92 17.77 22.47
N LEU A 35 -0.63 17.02 23.53
CA LEU A 35 0.32 15.91 23.45
C LEU A 35 -0.19 14.77 22.55
N SER A 36 -1.47 14.45 22.61
CA SER A 36 -2.06 13.45 21.72
C SER A 36 -2.06 13.91 20.26
N TRP A 37 -2.33 15.20 20.03
CA TRP A 37 -2.22 15.80 18.69
C TRP A 37 -0.77 15.75 18.17
N LEU A 38 0.22 16.13 18.98
CA LEU A 38 1.64 16.04 18.61
C LEU A 38 2.04 14.60 18.23
N ASN A 39 1.61 13.61 18.99
CA ASN A 39 1.89 12.22 18.67
C ASN A 39 1.22 11.77 17.36
N SER A 40 0.03 12.28 17.05
CA SER A 40 -0.65 11.97 15.78
C SER A 40 0.08 12.55 14.57
N GLN A 41 0.87 13.61 14.75
CA GLN A 41 1.63 14.22 13.65
C GLN A 41 2.85 13.37 13.20
N ILE A 42 3.29 12.44 14.04
CA ILE A 42 4.40 11.51 13.71
C ILE A 42 3.89 10.35 12.85
N ASP A 43 2.59 10.11 12.82
CA ASP A 43 1.97 9.08 12.00
C ASP A 43 1.75 9.57 10.57
N ALA A 44 2.29 8.85 9.60
CA ALA A 44 2.20 9.20 8.18
C ALA A 44 0.76 9.30 7.66
N ASP A 45 -0.20 8.62 8.31
CA ASP A 45 -1.62 8.66 7.90
C ASP A 45 -2.28 10.02 8.22
N ASN A 46 -1.89 10.64 9.35
CA ASN A 46 -2.53 11.84 9.89
C ASN A 46 -1.67 13.10 9.75
N ALA A 47 -0.41 12.95 9.40
CA ALA A 47 0.52 14.07 9.27
C ALA A 47 0.10 15.03 8.14
N PRO A 48 0.20 16.35 8.32
CA PRO A 48 0.09 17.30 7.23
C PRO A 48 1.20 17.06 6.20
N LEU A 49 0.97 17.48 4.95
CA LEU A 49 1.86 17.15 3.83
C LEU A 49 3.30 17.60 4.05
N GLU A 50 3.48 18.81 4.62
CA GLU A 50 4.81 19.38 4.92
C GLU A 50 5.60 18.53 5.94
N LEU A 51 4.90 17.96 6.92
CA LEU A 51 5.53 17.09 7.91
C LEU A 51 5.72 15.67 7.34
N LEU A 52 4.84 15.24 6.46
CA LEU A 52 4.98 13.98 5.73
C LEU A 52 6.25 13.99 4.86
N ASP A 53 6.57 15.10 4.19
CA ASP A 53 7.79 15.26 3.41
C ASP A 53 9.05 15.16 4.30
N LEU A 54 8.98 15.69 5.52
CA LEU A 54 10.07 15.54 6.49
C LEU A 54 10.23 14.09 6.97
N LEU A 55 9.12 13.40 7.21
CA LEU A 55 9.12 11.96 7.54
C LEU A 55 9.63 11.11 6.38
N ALA A 56 9.32 11.49 5.15
CA ALA A 56 9.79 10.84 3.94
C ALA A 56 11.30 11.00 3.79
N TRP A 57 11.81 12.22 3.94
CA TRP A 57 13.23 12.48 3.95
C TRP A 57 13.99 11.66 5.00
N GLN A 58 13.45 11.55 6.22
CA GLN A 58 14.02 10.71 7.29
C GLN A 58 14.09 9.23 6.90
N ARG A 59 13.18 8.77 6.02
CA ARG A 59 13.03 7.37 5.60
C ARG A 59 13.61 7.08 4.21
N ASP A 60 14.31 8.04 3.63
CA ASP A 60 14.89 7.95 2.28
C ASP A 60 13.83 7.67 1.20
N ILE A 61 12.71 8.37 1.27
CA ILE A 61 11.61 8.28 0.32
C ILE A 61 11.41 9.63 -0.36
N ASP A 62 11.67 9.68 -1.65
CA ASP A 62 11.37 10.86 -2.47
C ASP A 62 9.95 10.78 -3.05
N ARG A 63 9.28 11.92 -3.11
CA ARG A 63 7.98 12.03 -3.77
C ARG A 63 8.15 12.01 -5.28
N LEU A 64 7.40 11.15 -5.96
CA LEU A 64 7.44 11.07 -7.41
C LEU A 64 6.54 12.13 -8.06
N PRO A 65 6.95 12.66 -9.22
CA PRO A 65 6.12 13.60 -9.97
C PRO A 65 4.78 12.96 -10.37
N GLY A 66 3.68 13.59 -9.98
CA GLY A 66 2.33 13.07 -10.25
C GLY A 66 1.88 11.89 -9.38
N GLU A 67 2.63 11.56 -8.33
CA GLU A 67 2.24 10.52 -7.37
C GLU A 67 1.01 10.95 -6.57
N ASP A 68 0.05 10.04 -6.45
CA ASP A 68 -1.12 10.20 -5.61
C ASP A 68 -0.71 10.32 -4.13
N GLU A 69 -1.29 11.27 -3.41
CA GLU A 69 -0.97 11.51 -2.00
C GLU A 69 -1.21 10.26 -1.13
N GLU A 70 -2.25 9.48 -1.41
CA GLU A 70 -2.55 8.25 -0.68
C GLU A 70 -1.42 7.21 -0.83
N LEU A 71 -0.91 7.06 -2.05
CA LEU A 71 0.19 6.15 -2.33
C LEU A 71 1.49 6.62 -1.68
N TYR A 72 1.77 7.92 -1.74
CA TYR A 72 2.92 8.53 -1.08
C TYR A 72 2.88 8.29 0.44
N ARG A 73 1.74 8.51 1.08
CA ARG A 73 1.54 8.22 2.50
C ARG A 73 1.81 6.76 2.84
N LYS A 74 1.34 5.82 2.02
CA LYS A 74 1.61 4.39 2.18
C LYS A 74 3.10 4.06 2.03
N ARG A 75 3.80 4.66 1.06
CA ARG A 75 5.25 4.49 0.88
C ARG A 75 6.01 4.96 2.12
N VAL A 76 5.71 6.14 2.62
CA VAL A 76 6.32 6.69 3.83
C VAL A 76 5.99 5.85 5.06
N LYS A 77 4.73 5.47 5.23
CA LYS A 77 4.27 4.65 6.37
C LYS A 77 5.00 3.31 6.46
N TYR A 78 5.07 2.61 5.33
CA TYR A 78 5.62 1.27 5.28
C TYR A 78 7.11 1.21 4.93
N ALA A 79 7.81 2.33 4.82
CA ALA A 79 9.21 2.40 4.39
C ALA A 79 10.12 1.41 5.14
N LEU A 80 10.06 1.39 6.48
CA LEU A 80 10.88 0.48 7.29
C LEU A 80 10.51 -0.99 7.10
N ALA A 81 9.21 -1.30 6.98
CA ALA A 81 8.74 -2.66 6.73
C ALA A 81 9.14 -3.13 5.33
N ASN A 82 9.07 -2.22 4.35
CA ASN A 82 9.47 -2.49 2.97
C ASN A 82 10.98 -2.70 2.86
N ALA A 83 11.79 -1.89 3.56
CA ALA A 83 13.24 -2.07 3.59
C ALA A 83 13.66 -3.44 4.18
N LYS A 84 12.93 -3.95 5.18
CA LYS A 84 13.17 -5.28 5.75
C LYS A 84 12.79 -6.42 4.81
N ASP A 85 11.77 -6.22 4.00
CA ASP A 85 11.25 -7.21 3.04
C ASP A 85 11.98 -7.16 1.69
N ALA A 86 12.76 -6.11 1.42
CA ALA A 86 13.49 -5.90 0.18
C ALA A 86 14.41 -7.08 -0.20
N GLY A 87 14.66 -7.26 -1.48
CA GLY A 87 15.59 -8.26 -2.02
C GLY A 87 15.08 -9.71 -2.00
N SER A 88 13.86 -9.99 -1.59
CA SER A 88 13.28 -11.33 -1.62
C SER A 88 12.01 -11.37 -2.49
N LYS A 89 11.71 -12.53 -3.11
CA LYS A 89 10.51 -12.71 -3.93
C LYS A 89 9.24 -12.42 -3.12
N GLY A 90 9.03 -13.14 -2.04
CA GLY A 90 7.86 -12.94 -1.18
C GLY A 90 7.83 -11.58 -0.48
N GLY A 91 9.00 -10.95 -0.29
CA GLY A 91 9.10 -9.59 0.23
C GLY A 91 8.56 -8.56 -0.75
N PHE A 92 8.95 -8.67 -2.01
CA PHE A 92 8.46 -7.76 -3.05
C PHE A 92 6.92 -7.88 -3.25
N GLU A 93 6.37 -9.10 -3.19
CA GLU A 93 4.92 -9.33 -3.22
C GLU A 93 4.21 -8.65 -2.02
N ARG A 94 4.80 -8.75 -0.81
CA ARG A 94 4.26 -8.06 0.38
C ARG A 94 4.33 -6.54 0.27
N ILE A 95 5.43 -5.99 -0.27
CA ILE A 95 5.58 -4.56 -0.53
C ILE A 95 4.48 -4.09 -1.49
N TRP A 96 4.29 -4.80 -2.58
CA TRP A 96 3.29 -4.51 -3.60
C TRP A 96 1.87 -4.46 -3.01
N ASN A 97 1.53 -5.46 -2.21
CA ASN A 97 0.22 -5.54 -1.54
C ASN A 97 0.02 -4.42 -0.51
N ARG A 98 1.06 -4.04 0.27
CA ARG A 98 0.98 -2.93 1.23
C ARG A 98 0.72 -1.59 0.55
N LEU A 99 1.29 -1.39 -0.62
CA LEU A 99 1.07 -0.18 -1.41
C LEU A 99 -0.31 -0.15 -2.06
N GLY A 100 -1.01 -1.29 -2.13
CA GLY A 100 -2.35 -1.38 -2.73
C GLY A 100 -2.31 -1.34 -4.26
N LEU A 101 -1.22 -1.83 -4.86
CA LEU A 101 -1.03 -1.85 -6.31
C LEU A 101 -1.66 -3.08 -6.99
N GLY A 102 -2.45 -3.87 -6.25
CA GLY A 102 -3.10 -5.06 -6.77
C GLY A 102 -2.23 -6.32 -6.65
N GLU A 103 -2.46 -7.28 -7.53
CA GLU A 103 -1.74 -8.55 -7.55
C GLU A 103 -0.51 -8.47 -8.44
N ILE A 104 0.60 -9.05 -8.00
CA ILE A 104 1.82 -9.21 -8.79
C ILE A 104 2.24 -10.67 -8.80
N VAL A 105 2.57 -11.19 -9.98
CA VAL A 105 3.10 -12.54 -10.14
C VAL A 105 4.53 -12.46 -10.63
N GLN A 106 5.46 -13.06 -9.86
CA GLN A 106 6.88 -13.10 -10.18
C GLN A 106 7.26 -14.48 -10.71
N THR A 107 7.81 -14.53 -11.91
CA THR A 107 8.34 -15.76 -12.52
C THR A 107 9.84 -15.64 -12.70
N GLU A 108 10.58 -16.52 -12.05
CA GLU A 108 12.03 -16.61 -12.14
C GLU A 108 12.43 -17.83 -12.96
N ARG A 109 13.58 -17.77 -13.64
CA ARG A 109 14.17 -18.90 -14.36
C ARG A 109 13.24 -19.52 -15.42
N PHE A 110 12.48 -18.66 -16.08
CA PHE A 110 11.60 -19.09 -17.17
C PHE A 110 12.37 -19.37 -18.47
N ASP A 111 13.59 -18.85 -18.58
CA ASP A 111 14.50 -19.04 -19.70
C ASP A 111 15.85 -19.53 -19.18
N LEU A 112 16.43 -20.53 -19.85
CA LEU A 112 17.71 -21.12 -19.48
C LEU A 112 18.90 -20.22 -19.85
N GLU A 113 18.78 -19.44 -20.92
CA GLU A 113 19.82 -18.50 -21.36
C GLU A 113 19.81 -17.22 -20.51
N ASN A 114 18.62 -16.72 -20.17
CA ASN A 114 18.43 -15.50 -19.38
C ASN A 114 17.96 -15.82 -17.98
N TRP A 115 18.70 -16.65 -17.27
CA TRP A 115 18.39 -17.13 -15.92
C TRP A 115 18.33 -16.00 -14.86
N ASP A 116 18.93 -14.84 -15.16
CA ASP A 116 18.99 -13.65 -14.31
C ASP A 116 17.77 -12.74 -14.47
N VAL A 117 16.93 -12.98 -15.49
CA VAL A 117 15.71 -12.20 -15.75
C VAL A 117 14.56 -12.68 -14.85
N ILE A 118 13.93 -11.73 -14.18
CA ILE A 118 12.72 -11.93 -13.40
C ILE A 118 11.56 -11.26 -14.14
N ARG A 119 10.56 -12.06 -14.53
CA ARG A 119 9.36 -11.55 -15.17
C ARG A 119 8.33 -11.17 -14.10
N LEU A 120 7.84 -9.93 -14.18
CA LEU A 120 6.82 -9.37 -13.31
C LEU A 120 5.53 -9.19 -14.10
N GLN A 121 4.49 -9.91 -13.74
CA GLN A 121 3.16 -9.78 -14.35
C GLN A 121 2.26 -8.97 -13.44
N ILE A 122 1.69 -7.91 -13.98
CA ILE A 122 0.76 -7.01 -13.29
C ILE A 122 -0.46 -6.73 -14.18
N ASP A 123 -1.52 -6.22 -13.58
CA ASP A 123 -2.70 -5.83 -14.31
C ASP A 123 -2.43 -4.56 -15.16
N GLU A 124 -2.95 -4.55 -16.40
CA GLU A 124 -2.73 -3.47 -17.37
C GLU A 124 -3.18 -2.09 -16.83
N TYR A 125 -4.28 -2.05 -16.09
CA TYR A 125 -4.77 -0.82 -15.47
C TYR A 125 -3.74 -0.19 -14.52
N VAL A 126 -3.06 -0.99 -13.71
CA VAL A 126 -2.04 -0.55 -12.76
C VAL A 126 -0.79 -0.09 -13.51
N PHE A 127 -0.42 -0.82 -14.57
CA PHE A 127 0.73 -0.48 -15.41
C PHE A 127 0.59 0.91 -16.02
N GLY A 128 -0.55 1.22 -16.62
CA GLY A 128 -0.79 2.53 -17.26
C GLY A 128 -0.79 3.71 -16.29
N LYS A 129 -1.21 3.49 -15.04
CA LYS A 129 -1.32 4.56 -14.03
C LYS A 129 0.01 4.92 -13.36
N TYR A 130 0.93 3.97 -13.20
CA TYR A 130 2.09 4.13 -12.30
C TYR A 130 3.45 3.77 -12.93
N VAL A 131 3.64 3.99 -14.23
CA VAL A 131 4.86 3.58 -14.96
C VAL A 131 6.16 4.04 -14.28
N GLY A 132 6.26 5.32 -13.89
CA GLY A 132 7.47 5.85 -13.24
C GLY A 132 7.72 5.33 -11.82
N LEU A 133 6.66 4.85 -11.14
CA LEU A 133 6.78 4.28 -9.80
C LEU A 133 7.48 2.92 -9.83
N PHE A 134 7.24 2.12 -10.86
CA PHE A 134 7.73 0.75 -10.92
C PHE A 134 9.25 0.68 -10.97
N ASP A 135 9.87 1.53 -11.78
CA ASP A 135 11.33 1.60 -11.84
C ASP A 135 11.94 2.05 -10.51
N THR A 136 11.30 2.99 -9.82
CA THR A 136 11.72 3.42 -8.49
C THR A 136 11.59 2.31 -7.46
N LEU A 137 10.46 1.56 -7.46
CA LEU A 137 10.27 0.42 -6.56
C LEU A 137 11.28 -0.70 -6.82
N LEU A 138 11.62 -0.96 -8.08
CA LEU A 138 12.63 -1.94 -8.43
C LEU A 138 14.03 -1.49 -8.01
N ALA A 139 14.37 -0.23 -8.23
CA ALA A 139 15.65 0.31 -7.81
C ALA A 139 15.82 0.27 -6.28
N GLN A 140 14.75 0.54 -5.54
CA GLN A 140 14.78 0.63 -4.08
C GLN A 140 14.65 -0.73 -3.38
N TYR A 141 13.79 -1.64 -3.88
CA TYR A 141 13.43 -2.90 -3.21
C TYR A 141 13.73 -4.16 -4.01
N GLY A 142 14.13 -4.02 -5.26
CA GLY A 142 14.46 -5.14 -6.13
C GLY A 142 15.72 -5.88 -5.68
N ARG A 143 15.93 -7.07 -6.24
CA ARG A 143 17.19 -7.80 -6.06
C ARG A 143 18.29 -7.17 -6.88
N THR A 144 19.44 -6.98 -6.26
CA THR A 144 20.66 -6.58 -6.95
C THR A 144 21.11 -7.67 -7.93
N CYS A 145 21.75 -7.27 -9.01
CA CYS A 145 22.27 -8.17 -10.05
C CYS A 145 21.20 -9.02 -10.76
N ARG A 146 19.97 -8.51 -10.86
CA ARG A 146 18.88 -9.10 -11.64
C ARG A 146 18.35 -8.09 -12.64
N ARG A 147 17.93 -8.60 -13.80
CA ARG A 147 17.18 -7.82 -14.79
C ARG A 147 15.69 -8.10 -14.61
N TYR A 148 14.86 -7.10 -14.85
CA TYR A 148 13.42 -7.20 -14.69
C TYR A 148 12.72 -6.95 -16.02
N GLU A 149 11.72 -7.76 -16.29
CA GLU A 149 10.85 -7.65 -17.45
C GLU A 149 9.41 -7.48 -16.97
N TRP A 150 8.77 -6.41 -17.42
CA TRP A 150 7.36 -6.15 -17.12
C TRP A 150 6.46 -6.77 -18.17
N THR A 151 5.42 -7.46 -17.73
CA THR A 151 4.37 -8.02 -18.59
C THR A 151 3.02 -7.59 -18.02
N SER A 152 2.20 -6.97 -18.87
CA SER A 152 0.82 -6.64 -18.50
C SER A 152 -0.10 -7.83 -18.78
N ARG A 153 -1.08 -8.03 -17.92
CA ARG A 153 -2.15 -9.00 -18.09
C ARG A 153 -3.47 -8.25 -18.20
N ALA A 154 -4.10 -8.34 -19.38
CA ALA A 154 -5.44 -7.84 -19.59
C ALA A 154 -6.41 -9.04 -19.57
N PRO A 155 -7.44 -9.05 -18.73
CA PRO A 155 -8.50 -10.03 -18.81
C PRO A 155 -9.36 -9.73 -20.05
N VAL A 156 -9.22 -10.54 -21.09
CA VAL A 156 -10.07 -10.47 -22.29
C VAL A 156 -11.21 -11.48 -22.13
N ALA A 157 -12.43 -11.01 -21.99
CA ALA A 157 -13.61 -11.86 -22.02
C ALA A 157 -13.98 -12.14 -23.49
N LEU A 158 -13.56 -13.29 -24.00
CA LEU A 158 -13.97 -13.78 -25.33
C LEU A 158 -15.31 -14.51 -25.19
N GLY A 159 -16.39 -13.82 -25.55
CA GLY A 159 -17.70 -14.46 -25.72
C GLY A 159 -17.82 -15.09 -27.09
N MET A 160 -17.57 -16.40 -27.24
CA MET A 160 -17.86 -17.12 -28.46
C MET A 160 -19.29 -17.67 -28.38
N ARG A 161 -20.14 -17.25 -29.31
CA ARG A 161 -21.45 -17.89 -29.55
C ARG A 161 -21.32 -18.83 -30.73
N ALA A 162 -21.30 -20.13 -30.47
CA ALA A 162 -21.42 -21.13 -31.49
C ALA A 162 -22.90 -21.31 -31.84
N TYR A 163 -23.26 -21.05 -33.08
CA TYR A 163 -24.57 -21.38 -33.62
C TYR A 163 -24.43 -22.66 -34.41
N SER A 164 -25.07 -23.74 -34.00
CA SER A 164 -25.24 -24.93 -34.82
C SER A 164 -26.46 -24.75 -35.71
N PHE A 165 -26.25 -24.68 -37.01
CA PHE A 165 -27.35 -24.85 -37.96
C PHE A 165 -27.45 -26.35 -38.28
N GLU A 166 -28.61 -26.93 -38.12
CA GLU A 166 -28.93 -28.27 -38.58
C GLU A 166 -29.02 -28.28 -40.11
N CYS A 167 -27.93 -28.04 -40.78
CA CYS A 167 -27.75 -28.43 -42.13
C CYS A 167 -26.67 -29.50 -42.14
N HIS A 168 -26.96 -30.61 -42.71
CA HIS A 168 -26.12 -31.79 -42.93
C HIS A 168 -24.73 -31.39 -43.45
N VAL A 169 -23.84 -30.97 -42.58
CA VAL A 169 -22.45 -30.71 -42.84
C VAL A 169 -21.64 -31.35 -41.72
N GLU A 170 -20.70 -32.18 -42.14
CA GLU A 170 -19.74 -32.85 -41.27
C GLU A 170 -19.11 -31.91 -40.26
N ASN A 171 -19.08 -32.35 -39.00
CA ASN A 171 -18.60 -31.61 -37.88
C ASN A 171 -17.19 -31.08 -38.09
N ILE A 172 -17.06 -29.77 -38.27
CA ILE A 172 -15.80 -29.10 -38.07
C ILE A 172 -15.70 -28.83 -36.55
N ILE A 173 -15.04 -29.73 -35.82
CA ILE A 173 -14.70 -29.54 -34.44
C ILE A 173 -13.47 -28.66 -34.40
N ALA A 174 -13.66 -27.37 -34.23
CA ALA A 174 -12.59 -26.48 -33.83
C ALA A 174 -12.33 -26.70 -32.32
N ARG A 175 -11.34 -27.51 -31.98
CA ARG A 175 -10.88 -27.72 -30.61
C ARG A 175 -9.89 -26.62 -30.26
N LEU A 176 -10.32 -25.64 -29.54
CA LEU A 176 -9.42 -24.76 -28.77
C LEU A 176 -9.13 -25.44 -27.43
N GLU A 177 -7.99 -26.11 -27.32
CA GLU A 177 -7.61 -26.86 -26.11
C GLU A 177 -7.43 -25.99 -24.87
N SER A 178 -7.27 -24.67 -25.02
CA SER A 178 -7.10 -23.73 -23.92
C SER A 178 -8.41 -23.24 -23.27
N ASP A 179 -9.57 -23.40 -23.97
CA ASP A 179 -10.81 -22.74 -23.57
C ASP A 179 -11.91 -23.64 -23.04
N SER A 180 -11.63 -24.92 -22.78
CA SER A 180 -12.60 -25.83 -22.17
C SER A 180 -13.08 -25.42 -20.76
N LYS A 181 -12.46 -24.40 -20.18
CA LYS A 181 -12.88 -23.84 -18.88
C LYS A 181 -13.79 -22.61 -19.00
N ILE A 182 -13.95 -22.03 -20.18
CA ILE A 182 -14.75 -20.82 -20.38
C ILE A 182 -16.19 -21.17 -20.84
N ALA A 183 -16.43 -22.41 -21.26
CA ALA A 183 -17.75 -22.88 -21.71
C ALA A 183 -18.55 -23.66 -20.65
N ARG A 184 -18.37 -23.30 -19.36
CA ARG A 184 -19.23 -23.80 -18.26
C ARG A 184 -19.77 -22.64 -17.46
#